data_90f8bcb701aaec986197254935c92318
#
_entry.id   90f8bcb701aaec986197254935c92318
#
_cell.length_a   1.000
_cell.length_b   1.000
_cell.length_c   1.000
_cell.angle_alpha   90.00
_cell.angle_beta   90.00
_cell.angle_gamma   90.00
#
_symmetry.space_group_name_H-M   'P 1'
#
loop_
_entity.id
_entity.type
_entity.pdbx_description
1 polymer ?
#
loop_
_entity_poly.entity_id
_entity_poly.type
_entity_poly.pdbx_seq_one_letter_code
_entity_poly.pdbx_strand_id
1 'polypeptide(L)'
;PAGRVTRDQGDAAAAMRAAARTIRAEYMLPFMDHALMEPMNAAALVTDGAVEVWSPTQGSTPVQEIAAQTAGVPVGKVKVHALMPGGAFGRRFTPDDVAIAVAVARQIPGTPVHVVWTREDSIRNGAYRPLTYHQLEGGLDAAGNPVAWVHHISGAGNPFLLGSGQELPYAVPNILVDVYAKDIPVPTGPWRSVTYPHMGFVVDGFTDELAAAAGKDPYQFKRALLGKSPKLLACLDLVAQKAGWGKPLPQGHAVGIAALSSFGSHAAEVAEVSVSPAGEVKVHRVVAAVHVGTVVNPPMIEAQVEGAITMALSFTLKHGITLRDGAVVEGNFDDYPLIRMGEMPPVEVHVVPSDEAPTGVGEPPVPPLAPAVANAIFAATGKRIRRLPIEAGALRA
;
A
#
# COMPACT_ATOMS: atom_id res chain seq x y z
N PRO A 1 -19.25 -16.29 7.62
CA PRO A 1 -20.14 -15.14 7.77
C PRO A 1 -20.09 -14.32 6.49
N ALA A 2 -21.25 -13.78 6.06
CA ALA A 2 -21.30 -12.90 4.91
C ALA A 2 -20.63 -11.56 5.26
N GLY A 3 -19.77 -11.06 4.37
CA GLY A 3 -19.18 -9.73 4.49
C GLY A 3 -20.23 -8.62 4.34
N ARG A 4 -19.87 -7.41 4.75
CA ARG A 4 -20.67 -6.21 4.44
C ARG A 4 -20.44 -5.84 2.97
N VAL A 5 -21.49 -5.82 2.16
CA VAL A 5 -21.42 -5.37 0.76
C VAL A 5 -21.05 -3.89 0.74
N THR A 6 -20.00 -3.56 -0.01
CA THR A 6 -19.45 -2.20 -0.14
C THR A 6 -19.58 -1.66 -1.56
N ARG A 7 -19.66 -2.55 -2.56
CA ARG A 7 -19.95 -2.19 -3.94
C ARG A 7 -20.83 -3.28 -4.57
N ASP A 8 -21.95 -2.88 -5.14
CA ASP A 8 -22.88 -3.73 -5.88
C ASP A 8 -23.30 -2.98 -7.14
N GLN A 9 -23.02 -3.54 -8.31
CA GLN A 9 -23.28 -2.93 -9.61
C GLN A 9 -23.71 -4.02 -10.59
N GLY A 10 -24.87 -3.87 -11.21
CA GLY A 10 -25.42 -4.84 -12.16
C GLY A 10 -25.84 -6.15 -11.46
N ASP A 11 -25.66 -7.28 -12.13
CA ASP A 11 -25.90 -8.63 -11.57
C ASP A 11 -24.64 -9.49 -11.79
N ALA A 12 -23.69 -9.40 -10.85
CA ALA A 12 -22.43 -10.12 -10.95
C ALA A 12 -22.64 -11.64 -10.96
N ALA A 13 -23.63 -12.16 -10.22
CA ALA A 13 -23.90 -13.59 -10.16
C ALA A 13 -24.47 -14.14 -11.47
N ALA A 14 -25.43 -13.46 -12.09
CA ALA A 14 -25.95 -13.86 -13.39
C ALA A 14 -24.89 -13.71 -14.50
N ALA A 15 -24.12 -12.61 -14.49
CA ALA A 15 -23.05 -12.39 -15.47
C ALA A 15 -21.92 -13.43 -15.34
N MET A 16 -21.59 -13.86 -14.11
CA MET A 16 -20.59 -14.91 -13.86
C MET A 16 -21.06 -16.26 -14.40
N ARG A 17 -22.35 -16.61 -14.21
CA ARG A 17 -22.91 -17.86 -14.77
C ARG A 17 -22.96 -17.85 -16.32
N ALA A 18 -23.12 -16.69 -16.92
CA ALA A 18 -23.18 -16.52 -18.38
C ALA A 18 -21.78 -16.33 -19.03
N ALA A 19 -20.73 -16.16 -18.24
CA ALA A 19 -19.39 -15.95 -18.74
C ALA A 19 -18.88 -17.15 -19.55
N ALA A 20 -18.22 -16.87 -20.66
CA ALA A 20 -17.59 -17.92 -21.49
C ALA A 20 -16.38 -18.53 -20.79
N ARG A 21 -15.73 -17.77 -19.91
CA ARG A 21 -14.60 -18.22 -19.08
C ARG A 21 -14.65 -17.56 -17.71
N THR A 22 -14.41 -18.34 -16.65
CA THR A 22 -14.29 -17.85 -15.27
C THR A 22 -12.89 -18.10 -14.75
N ILE A 23 -12.32 -17.10 -14.12
CA ILE A 23 -11.00 -17.13 -13.45
C ILE A 23 -11.22 -16.92 -11.97
N ARG A 24 -10.49 -17.67 -11.13
CA ARG A 24 -10.51 -17.54 -9.67
C ARG A 24 -9.09 -17.39 -9.15
N ALA A 25 -8.93 -16.52 -8.16
CA ALA A 25 -7.65 -16.32 -7.49
C ALA A 25 -7.84 -15.95 -6.03
N GLU A 26 -6.85 -16.31 -5.22
CA GLU A 26 -6.78 -15.95 -3.81
C GLU A 26 -5.47 -15.21 -3.57
N TYR A 27 -5.56 -14.06 -2.89
CA TYR A 27 -4.40 -13.25 -2.56
C TYR A 27 -4.28 -13.08 -1.05
N MET A 28 -3.05 -13.02 -0.55
CA MET A 28 -2.78 -12.82 0.87
C MET A 28 -1.61 -11.85 1.07
N LEU A 29 -1.82 -10.88 1.95
CA LEU A 29 -0.80 -9.93 2.37
C LEU A 29 -0.66 -9.94 3.90
N PRO A 30 0.57 -9.95 4.45
CA PRO A 30 0.81 -10.00 5.88
C PRO A 30 0.52 -8.65 6.55
N PHE A 31 0.56 -8.61 7.88
CA PHE A 31 0.76 -7.37 8.61
C PHE A 31 2.08 -6.71 8.21
N MET A 32 2.13 -5.38 8.25
CA MET A 32 3.36 -4.63 7.99
C MET A 32 3.57 -3.53 9.03
N ASP A 33 4.81 -3.40 9.50
CA ASP A 33 5.24 -2.24 10.26
C ASP A 33 5.75 -1.11 9.35
N HIS A 34 5.77 0.09 9.88
CA HIS A 34 6.25 1.29 9.20
C HIS A 34 7.79 1.39 9.18
N ALA A 35 8.45 0.75 10.15
CA ALA A 35 9.90 0.71 10.34
C ALA A 35 10.55 2.10 10.27
N LEU A 36 10.01 3.05 11.02
CA LEU A 36 10.48 4.44 11.06
C LEU A 36 11.95 4.51 11.43
N MET A 37 12.76 5.37 10.80
CA MET A 37 14.15 5.56 11.17
C MET A 37 14.28 6.19 12.58
N GLU A 38 13.46 7.17 12.89
CA GLU A 38 13.28 7.68 14.26
C GLU A 38 12.21 6.83 14.99
N PRO A 39 12.59 6.05 16.03
CA PRO A 39 11.61 5.32 16.83
C PRO A 39 10.57 6.23 17.46
N MET A 40 9.42 5.67 17.86
CA MET A 40 8.35 6.44 18.51
C MET A 40 8.87 7.10 19.77
N ASN A 41 8.57 8.38 19.95
CA ASN A 41 8.98 9.16 21.11
C ASN A 41 8.07 10.36 21.35
N ALA A 42 7.91 10.74 22.60
CA ALA A 42 7.21 11.94 23.00
C ALA A 42 7.73 12.46 24.33
N ALA A 43 7.70 13.78 24.52
CA ALA A 43 7.93 14.39 25.81
C ALA A 43 6.62 14.99 26.36
N ALA A 44 6.41 14.89 27.66
CA ALA A 44 5.25 15.42 28.35
C ALA A 44 5.62 16.12 29.67
N LEU A 45 4.93 17.19 29.95
CA LEU A 45 4.96 17.89 31.25
C LEU A 45 3.53 17.99 31.76
N VAL A 46 3.26 17.39 32.92
CA VAL A 46 1.97 17.51 33.62
C VAL A 46 2.16 18.43 34.80
N THR A 47 1.34 19.47 34.86
CA THR A 47 1.26 20.40 35.99
C THR A 47 -0.13 20.33 36.61
N ASP A 48 -0.43 21.15 37.63
CA ASP A 48 -1.75 21.18 38.24
C ASP A 48 -2.80 21.66 37.22
N GLY A 49 -3.62 20.72 36.74
CA GLY A 49 -4.73 20.95 35.81
C GLY A 49 -4.34 21.25 34.36
N ALA A 50 -3.08 21.07 33.95
CA ALA A 50 -2.64 21.32 32.56
C ALA A 50 -1.56 20.32 32.10
N VAL A 51 -1.46 20.16 30.76
CA VAL A 51 -0.46 19.27 30.13
C VAL A 51 0.20 19.99 28.95
N GLU A 52 1.52 19.90 28.84
CA GLU A 52 2.26 20.22 27.62
C GLU A 52 2.86 18.95 27.01
N VAL A 53 2.74 18.79 25.70
CA VAL A 53 3.28 17.64 24.95
C VAL A 53 4.14 18.15 23.81
N TRP A 54 5.31 17.54 23.62
CA TRP A 54 6.18 17.69 22.46
C TRP A 54 6.25 16.35 21.76
N SER A 55 5.73 16.28 20.52
CA SER A 55 5.66 15.02 19.79
C SER A 55 5.88 15.24 18.29
N PRO A 56 6.74 14.40 17.65
CA PRO A 56 6.82 14.32 16.20
C PRO A 56 5.56 13.60 15.68
N THR A 57 4.51 14.34 15.34
CA THR A 57 3.18 13.81 15.04
C THR A 57 2.67 14.16 13.64
N GLN A 58 1.77 13.31 13.10
CA GLN A 58 0.98 13.58 11.90
C GLN A 58 -0.40 14.18 12.21
N GLY A 59 -0.79 14.25 13.50
CA GLY A 59 -2.09 14.77 13.90
C GLY A 59 -2.06 15.39 15.29
N SER A 60 -2.04 16.73 15.41
CA SER A 60 -2.02 17.42 16.70
C SER A 60 -3.31 17.21 17.50
N THR A 61 -4.47 17.10 16.83
CA THR A 61 -5.77 16.89 17.50
C THR A 61 -5.83 15.53 18.22
N PRO A 62 -5.52 14.39 17.59
CA PRO A 62 -5.43 13.10 18.30
C PRO A 62 -4.43 13.11 19.47
N VAL A 63 -3.30 13.80 19.32
CA VAL A 63 -2.33 13.97 20.42
C VAL A 63 -2.92 14.73 21.59
N GLN A 64 -3.64 15.82 21.30
CA GLN A 64 -4.31 16.64 22.32
C GLN A 64 -5.39 15.84 23.06
N GLU A 65 -6.19 15.08 22.34
CA GLU A 65 -7.27 14.28 22.89
C GLU A 65 -6.75 13.16 23.80
N ILE A 66 -5.76 12.38 23.34
CA ILE A 66 -5.18 11.28 24.13
C ILE A 66 -4.45 11.81 25.37
N ALA A 67 -3.74 12.93 25.25
CA ALA A 67 -3.06 13.55 26.38
C ALA A 67 -4.07 14.04 27.45
N ALA A 68 -5.16 14.67 27.03
CA ALA A 68 -6.25 15.11 27.90
C ALA A 68 -6.90 13.92 28.64
N GLN A 69 -7.24 12.87 27.89
CA GLN A 69 -7.84 11.64 28.43
C GLN A 69 -6.89 10.98 29.44
N THR A 70 -5.61 10.83 29.11
CA THR A 70 -4.63 10.16 29.96
C THR A 70 -4.34 10.95 31.23
N ALA A 71 -4.25 12.27 31.15
CA ALA A 71 -4.03 13.12 32.32
C ALA A 71 -5.30 13.33 33.17
N GLY A 72 -6.49 13.14 32.60
CA GLY A 72 -7.76 13.43 33.26
C GLY A 72 -8.07 14.93 33.33
N VAL A 73 -7.69 15.70 32.30
CA VAL A 73 -7.92 17.14 32.21
C VAL A 73 -8.79 17.49 31.00
N PRO A 74 -9.47 18.65 30.95
CA PRO A 74 -10.16 19.12 29.76
C PRO A 74 -9.19 19.29 28.58
N VAL A 75 -9.64 18.98 27.34
CA VAL A 75 -8.84 19.12 26.10
C VAL A 75 -8.24 20.51 25.94
N GLY A 76 -8.97 21.57 26.29
CA GLY A 76 -8.47 22.95 26.24
C GLY A 76 -7.34 23.29 27.24
N LYS A 77 -6.99 22.35 28.13
CA LYS A 77 -5.86 22.47 29.07
C LYS A 77 -4.61 21.75 28.57
N VAL A 78 -4.66 21.18 27.35
CA VAL A 78 -3.53 20.52 26.73
C VAL A 78 -2.95 21.39 25.61
N LYS A 79 -1.65 21.66 25.70
CA LYS A 79 -0.87 22.35 24.67
C LYS A 79 0.03 21.32 23.95
N VAL A 80 -0.08 21.28 22.62
CA VAL A 80 0.72 20.39 21.76
C VAL A 80 1.74 21.20 20.98
N HIS A 81 3.00 20.80 21.09
CA HIS A 81 4.10 21.27 20.26
C HIS A 81 4.41 20.19 19.22
N ALA A 82 3.92 20.36 18.01
CA ALA A 82 4.20 19.45 16.90
C ALA A 82 5.64 19.63 16.43
N LEU A 83 6.42 18.56 16.47
CA LEU A 83 7.81 18.51 16.04
C LEU A 83 7.91 17.88 14.64
N MET A 84 9.01 18.16 13.94
CA MET A 84 9.35 17.50 12.68
C MET A 84 9.68 16.02 12.95
N PRO A 85 8.97 15.05 12.28
CA PRO A 85 9.24 13.64 12.46
C PRO A 85 10.41 13.15 11.61
N GLY A 86 11.21 12.24 12.15
CA GLY A 86 12.22 11.45 11.44
C GLY A 86 11.61 10.24 10.73
N GLY A 87 10.54 10.48 9.97
CA GLY A 87 9.66 9.52 9.34
C GLY A 87 8.35 9.34 10.09
N ALA A 88 7.27 9.09 9.35
CA ALA A 88 5.94 8.89 9.91
C ALA A 88 5.13 7.83 9.15
N PHE A 89 4.93 7.96 7.86
CA PHE A 89 4.30 7.00 6.93
C PHE A 89 2.95 6.42 7.40
N GLY A 90 2.23 7.15 8.27
CA GLY A 90 0.98 6.71 8.88
C GLY A 90 1.10 6.33 10.36
N ARG A 91 2.27 5.87 10.84
CA ARG A 91 2.46 5.39 12.21
C ARG A 91 2.14 6.45 13.28
N ARG A 92 2.49 7.69 13.01
CA ARG A 92 2.33 8.80 13.96
C ARG A 92 0.95 9.44 13.95
N PHE A 93 -0.04 8.80 13.30
CA PHE A 93 -1.47 9.06 13.55
C PHE A 93 -1.99 8.37 14.81
N THR A 94 -1.30 7.33 15.31
CA THR A 94 -1.62 6.63 16.55
C THR A 94 -0.69 7.11 17.65
N PRO A 95 -1.13 8.01 18.55
CA PRO A 95 -0.27 8.67 19.54
C PRO A 95 -0.13 7.88 20.85
N ASP A 96 0.17 6.58 20.76
CA ASP A 96 0.34 5.68 21.89
C ASP A 96 1.60 5.99 22.72
N ASP A 97 2.68 6.46 22.08
CA ASP A 97 3.86 7.00 22.71
C ASP A 97 3.56 8.23 23.59
N VAL A 98 2.67 9.11 23.12
CA VAL A 98 2.20 10.26 23.89
C VAL A 98 1.42 9.82 25.14
N ALA A 99 0.53 8.84 25.00
CA ALA A 99 -0.22 8.30 26.13
C ALA A 99 0.73 7.78 27.23
N ILE A 100 1.79 7.06 26.84
CA ILE A 100 2.80 6.56 27.78
C ILE A 100 3.56 7.71 28.44
N ALA A 101 4.03 8.69 27.67
CA ALA A 101 4.79 9.84 28.21
C ALA A 101 3.94 10.63 29.22
N VAL A 102 2.68 10.90 28.91
CA VAL A 102 1.75 11.60 29.82
C VAL A 102 1.42 10.77 31.05
N ALA A 103 1.23 9.45 30.91
CA ALA A 103 0.94 8.58 32.06
C ALA A 103 2.10 8.55 33.07
N VAL A 104 3.33 8.56 32.59
CA VAL A 104 4.53 8.66 33.47
C VAL A 104 4.67 10.04 34.06
N ALA A 105 4.55 11.12 33.26
CA ALA A 105 4.66 12.50 33.74
C ALA A 105 3.62 12.85 34.81
N ARG A 106 2.43 12.25 34.73
CA ARG A 106 1.38 12.40 35.75
C ARG A 106 1.79 11.89 37.14
N GLN A 107 2.71 10.92 37.22
CA GLN A 107 3.19 10.41 38.52
C GLN A 107 4.21 11.34 39.20
N ILE A 108 4.81 12.25 38.44
CA ILE A 108 5.83 13.20 38.92
C ILE A 108 5.52 14.63 38.40
N PRO A 109 4.39 15.22 38.85
CA PRO A 109 3.95 16.53 38.33
C PRO A 109 5.04 17.60 38.47
N GLY A 110 5.11 18.49 37.46
CA GLY A 110 6.13 19.56 37.41
C GLY A 110 7.48 19.10 36.82
N THR A 111 7.66 17.81 36.54
CA THR A 111 8.91 17.29 35.97
C THR A 111 8.64 16.86 34.50
N PRO A 112 9.39 17.39 33.51
CA PRO A 112 9.31 16.93 32.14
C PRO A 112 9.77 15.47 32.02
N VAL A 113 9.02 14.67 31.28
CA VAL A 113 9.33 13.26 31.00
C VAL A 113 9.48 13.08 29.49
N HIS A 114 10.62 12.54 29.05
CA HIS A 114 10.82 12.14 27.65
C HIS A 114 10.88 10.61 27.56
N VAL A 115 9.92 10.02 26.85
CA VAL A 115 9.86 8.59 26.56
C VAL A 115 10.39 8.37 25.15
N VAL A 116 11.33 7.46 25.00
CA VAL A 116 11.88 7.03 23.70
C VAL A 116 11.76 5.52 23.64
N TRP A 117 11.11 5.01 22.63
CA TRP A 117 11.02 3.57 22.38
C TRP A 117 12.32 3.05 21.79
N THR A 118 12.69 1.82 22.11
CA THR A 118 13.73 1.13 21.36
C THR A 118 13.24 0.77 19.95
N ARG A 119 14.12 0.31 19.07
CA ARG A 119 13.72 -0.19 17.78
C ARG A 119 12.79 -1.39 17.91
N GLU A 120 13.12 -2.28 18.82
CA GLU A 120 12.35 -3.49 19.12
C GLU A 120 10.96 -3.14 19.66
N ASP A 121 10.85 -2.17 20.55
CA ASP A 121 9.56 -1.68 21.04
C ASP A 121 8.72 -1.12 19.88
N SER A 122 9.34 -0.32 19.00
CA SER A 122 8.66 0.34 17.88
C SER A 122 8.11 -0.65 16.86
N ILE A 123 8.85 -1.73 16.53
CA ILE A 123 8.42 -2.74 15.57
C ILE A 123 7.43 -3.72 16.21
N ARG A 124 7.69 -4.19 17.46
CA ARG A 124 6.84 -5.19 18.13
C ARG A 124 5.52 -4.65 18.64
N ASN A 125 5.41 -3.35 18.86
CA ASN A 125 4.18 -2.69 19.31
C ASN A 125 3.65 -1.71 18.26
N GLY A 126 3.78 -2.03 16.96
CA GLY A 126 3.31 -1.20 15.87
C GLY A 126 1.79 -1.12 15.78
N ALA A 127 1.29 -0.07 15.12
CA ALA A 127 -0.07 -0.03 14.57
C ALA A 127 0.02 -0.44 13.09
N TYR A 128 -0.06 -1.74 12.84
CA TYR A 128 0.31 -2.34 11.56
C TYR A 128 -0.67 -2.04 10.43
N ARG A 129 -0.19 -2.00 9.18
CA ARG A 129 -1.07 -2.23 8.05
C ARG A 129 -1.71 -3.62 8.22
N PRO A 130 -3.04 -3.73 8.06
CA PRO A 130 -3.75 -5.00 8.27
C PRO A 130 -3.21 -6.16 7.42
N LEU A 131 -3.23 -7.36 8.00
CA LEU A 131 -3.24 -8.58 7.21
C LEU A 131 -4.54 -8.65 6.44
N THR A 132 -4.47 -8.95 5.14
CA THR A 132 -5.63 -9.09 4.27
C THR A 132 -5.60 -10.37 3.46
N TYR A 133 -6.78 -10.96 3.27
CA TYR A 133 -7.02 -12.12 2.42
C TYR A 133 -8.15 -11.79 1.47
N HIS A 134 -7.95 -12.10 0.20
CA HIS A 134 -8.85 -11.75 -0.88
C HIS A 134 -9.18 -12.97 -1.72
N GLN A 135 -10.47 -13.19 -1.98
CA GLN A 135 -10.95 -14.15 -2.96
C GLN A 135 -11.58 -13.39 -4.12
N LEU A 136 -11.12 -13.67 -5.33
CA LEU A 136 -11.62 -13.02 -6.54
C LEU A 136 -12.15 -14.04 -7.54
N GLU A 137 -13.24 -13.66 -8.18
CA GLU A 137 -13.75 -14.32 -9.37
C GLU A 137 -13.96 -13.27 -10.48
N GLY A 138 -13.52 -13.59 -11.69
CA GLY A 138 -13.67 -12.76 -12.87
C GLY A 138 -14.25 -13.54 -14.02
N GLY A 139 -15.32 -13.02 -14.64
CA GLY A 139 -15.95 -13.58 -15.83
C GLY A 139 -15.53 -12.86 -17.10
N LEU A 140 -15.15 -13.61 -18.13
CA LEU A 140 -14.86 -13.11 -19.47
C LEU A 140 -15.94 -13.58 -20.45
N ASP A 141 -16.31 -12.72 -21.41
CA ASP A 141 -17.13 -13.12 -22.56
C ASP A 141 -16.30 -13.89 -23.61
N ALA A 142 -16.93 -14.33 -24.70
CA ALA A 142 -16.26 -15.06 -25.78
C ALA A 142 -15.19 -14.23 -26.53
N ALA A 143 -15.26 -12.90 -26.45
CA ALA A 143 -14.27 -11.98 -27.01
C ALA A 143 -13.14 -11.65 -26.01
N GLY A 144 -13.20 -12.23 -24.79
CA GLY A 144 -12.23 -12.00 -23.73
C GLY A 144 -12.37 -10.63 -23.07
N ASN A 145 -13.56 -10.04 -23.03
CA ASN A 145 -13.82 -8.82 -22.27
C ASN A 145 -14.37 -9.19 -20.89
N PRO A 146 -13.99 -8.47 -19.81
CA PRO A 146 -14.50 -8.73 -18.47
C PRO A 146 -15.98 -8.32 -18.39
N VAL A 147 -16.83 -9.26 -17.97
CA VAL A 147 -18.28 -9.07 -17.81
C VAL A 147 -18.72 -9.13 -16.36
N ALA A 148 -17.94 -9.74 -15.50
CA ALA A 148 -18.23 -9.85 -14.08
C ALA A 148 -16.95 -9.82 -13.24
N TRP A 149 -17.09 -9.22 -12.05
CA TRP A 149 -16.05 -9.17 -11.02
C TRP A 149 -16.68 -9.39 -9.65
N VAL A 150 -16.22 -10.40 -8.93
CA VAL A 150 -16.60 -10.65 -7.53
C VAL A 150 -15.36 -10.61 -6.68
N HIS A 151 -15.40 -9.89 -5.57
CA HIS A 151 -14.25 -9.72 -4.70
C HIS A 151 -14.68 -9.77 -3.23
N HIS A 152 -14.29 -10.83 -2.55
CA HIS A 152 -14.47 -10.98 -1.12
C HIS A 152 -13.19 -10.60 -0.40
N ILE A 153 -13.27 -9.60 0.49
CA ILE A 153 -12.14 -9.07 1.24
C ILE A 153 -12.30 -9.48 2.70
N SER A 154 -11.30 -10.13 3.27
CA SER A 154 -11.24 -10.38 4.72
C SER A 154 -9.95 -9.84 5.29
N GLY A 155 -9.99 -9.37 6.53
CA GLY A 155 -8.79 -8.88 7.18
C GLY A 155 -8.98 -8.52 8.64
N ALA A 156 -7.90 -8.10 9.26
CA ALA A 156 -7.84 -7.74 10.65
C ALA A 156 -8.14 -6.25 10.86
N GLY A 157 -8.88 -5.92 11.90
CA GLY A 157 -9.04 -4.56 12.39
C GLY A 157 -10.14 -3.75 11.68
N ASN A 158 -9.87 -2.46 11.46
CA ASN A 158 -10.86 -1.51 10.96
C ASN A 158 -11.24 -1.76 9.49
N PRO A 159 -12.54 -1.93 9.14
CA PRO A 159 -12.99 -2.12 7.75
C PRO A 159 -12.49 -1.05 6.77
N PHE A 160 -12.33 0.21 7.23
CA PHE A 160 -11.79 1.30 6.42
C PHE A 160 -10.38 1.01 5.88
N LEU A 161 -9.57 0.26 6.64
CA LEU A 161 -8.21 -0.09 6.25
C LEU A 161 -8.13 -1.30 5.31
N LEU A 162 -9.25 -2.01 5.06
CA LEU A 162 -9.28 -3.23 4.25
C LEU A 162 -9.60 -2.96 2.77
N GLY A 163 -10.22 -1.83 2.46
CA GLY A 163 -10.69 -1.49 1.13
C GLY A 163 -12.20 -1.60 0.99
N SER A 164 -12.72 -1.19 -0.17
CA SER A 164 -14.15 -1.09 -0.41
C SER A 164 -14.58 -1.44 -1.85
N GLY A 165 -13.61 -1.81 -2.71
CA GLY A 165 -13.84 -2.00 -4.14
C GLY A 165 -13.93 -0.69 -4.95
N GLN A 166 -13.84 0.48 -4.30
CA GLN A 166 -13.68 1.76 -5.00
C GLN A 166 -12.30 1.88 -5.65
N GLU A 167 -11.35 1.07 -5.18
CA GLU A 167 -9.98 0.97 -5.66
C GLU A 167 -9.87 0.27 -7.03
N LEU A 168 -10.95 -0.35 -7.54
CA LEU A 168 -11.00 -0.95 -8.88
C LEU A 168 -11.26 0.14 -9.94
N PRO A 169 -10.23 0.58 -10.70
CA PRO A 169 -10.39 1.65 -11.69
C PRO A 169 -10.93 1.16 -13.03
N TYR A 170 -10.92 -0.15 -13.25
CA TYR A 170 -11.25 -0.79 -14.51
C TYR A 170 -12.76 -0.92 -14.70
N ALA A 171 -13.23 -0.62 -15.91
CA ALA A 171 -14.65 -0.70 -16.27
C ALA A 171 -15.09 -2.15 -16.44
N VAL A 172 -15.77 -2.69 -15.44
CA VAL A 172 -16.48 -3.97 -15.50
C VAL A 172 -17.97 -3.70 -15.29
N PRO A 173 -18.88 -4.27 -16.10
CA PRO A 173 -20.29 -3.93 -16.01
C PRO A 173 -20.99 -4.47 -14.77
N ASN A 174 -20.57 -5.63 -14.26
CA ASN A 174 -21.20 -6.28 -13.12
C ASN A 174 -20.15 -6.54 -12.03
N ILE A 175 -20.31 -5.91 -10.86
CA ILE A 175 -19.33 -5.92 -9.78
C ILE A 175 -20.04 -6.21 -8.46
N LEU A 176 -19.49 -7.15 -7.68
CA LEU A 176 -19.85 -7.38 -6.28
C LEU A 176 -18.58 -7.35 -5.43
N VAL A 177 -18.54 -6.49 -4.43
CA VAL A 177 -17.47 -6.46 -3.43
C VAL A 177 -18.08 -6.48 -2.04
N ASP A 178 -17.59 -7.35 -1.19
CA ASP A 178 -17.90 -7.35 0.23
C ASP A 178 -16.64 -7.41 1.10
N VAL A 179 -16.77 -6.90 2.32
CA VAL A 179 -15.68 -6.79 3.28
C VAL A 179 -16.08 -7.44 4.59
N TYR A 180 -15.27 -8.37 5.05
CA TYR A 180 -15.36 -9.00 6.37
C TYR A 180 -14.15 -8.58 7.23
N ALA A 181 -14.35 -7.61 8.11
CA ALA A 181 -13.37 -7.20 9.10
C ALA A 181 -13.51 -8.05 10.36
N LYS A 182 -12.40 -8.66 10.79
CA LYS A 182 -12.35 -9.40 12.04
C LYS A 182 -11.62 -8.58 13.09
N ASP A 183 -12.27 -8.36 14.21
CA ASP A 183 -11.62 -7.80 15.39
C ASP A 183 -10.67 -8.83 15.99
N ILE A 184 -9.42 -8.43 16.15
CA ILE A 184 -8.34 -9.22 16.77
C ILE A 184 -7.50 -8.28 17.62
N PRO A 185 -6.84 -8.77 18.68
CA PRO A 185 -6.04 -7.96 19.60
C PRO A 185 -4.68 -7.56 19.00
N VAL A 186 -4.63 -7.19 17.73
CA VAL A 186 -3.45 -6.67 17.04
C VAL A 186 -3.78 -5.26 16.57
N PRO A 187 -3.09 -4.22 17.07
CA PRO A 187 -3.35 -2.86 16.65
C PRO A 187 -3.11 -2.68 15.15
N THR A 188 -4.06 -2.02 14.48
CA THR A 188 -3.94 -1.71 13.05
C THR A 188 -4.08 -0.22 12.82
N GLY A 189 -3.34 0.30 11.84
CA GLY A 189 -3.31 1.71 11.49
C GLY A 189 -3.02 1.95 10.00
N PRO A 190 -3.14 3.22 9.56
CA PRO A 190 -2.81 3.58 8.20
C PRO A 190 -1.30 3.45 7.96
N TRP A 191 -0.93 2.74 6.91
CA TRP A 191 0.42 2.69 6.37
C TRP A 191 0.42 3.44 5.02
N ARG A 192 1.52 4.02 4.59
CA ARG A 192 1.62 4.85 3.38
C ARG A 192 0.73 4.33 2.24
N SER A 193 -0.24 5.11 1.81
CA SER A 193 -1.35 4.81 0.89
C SER A 193 -2.53 4.01 1.48
N VAL A 194 -2.57 3.75 2.79
CA VAL A 194 -3.72 3.19 3.53
C VAL A 194 -4.18 1.83 2.96
N THR A 195 -5.32 1.80 2.26
CA THR A 195 -5.87 0.58 1.64
C THR A 195 -5.24 0.25 0.29
N TYR A 196 -4.71 1.25 -0.39
CA TYR A 196 -4.29 1.11 -1.79
C TYR A 196 -3.09 0.18 -2.02
N PRO A 197 -2.10 0.01 -1.11
CA PRO A 197 -0.98 -0.90 -1.36
C PRO A 197 -1.40 -2.35 -1.55
N HIS A 198 -2.30 -2.86 -0.70
CA HIS A 198 -2.80 -4.22 -0.85
C HIS A 198 -3.88 -4.32 -1.93
N MET A 199 -4.78 -3.34 -2.02
CA MET A 199 -5.80 -3.31 -3.07
C MET A 199 -5.18 -3.19 -4.46
N GLY A 200 -4.13 -2.38 -4.62
CA GLY A 200 -3.39 -2.25 -5.88
C GLY A 200 -2.76 -3.58 -6.32
N PHE A 201 -2.07 -4.26 -5.40
CA PHE A 201 -1.50 -5.58 -5.67
C PHE A 201 -2.55 -6.59 -6.14
N VAL A 202 -3.69 -6.65 -5.44
CA VAL A 202 -4.76 -7.60 -5.71
C VAL A 202 -5.53 -7.24 -6.99
N VAL A 203 -5.99 -6.00 -7.11
CA VAL A 203 -6.86 -5.56 -8.21
C VAL A 203 -6.12 -5.53 -9.53
N ASP A 204 -4.91 -4.98 -9.55
CA ASP A 204 -4.13 -4.90 -10.78
C ASP A 204 -3.51 -6.25 -11.16
N GLY A 205 -3.04 -7.03 -10.16
CA GLY A 205 -2.57 -8.39 -10.37
C GLY A 205 -3.64 -9.30 -10.96
N PHE A 206 -4.87 -9.26 -10.42
CA PHE A 206 -5.97 -10.06 -10.94
C PHE A 206 -6.45 -9.58 -12.32
N THR A 207 -6.41 -8.27 -12.60
CA THR A 207 -6.69 -7.74 -13.95
C THR A 207 -5.67 -8.27 -14.97
N ASP A 208 -4.41 -8.41 -14.59
CA ASP A 208 -3.38 -9.04 -15.43
C ASP A 208 -3.64 -10.55 -15.65
N GLU A 209 -4.16 -11.26 -14.64
CA GLU A 209 -4.59 -12.65 -14.80
C GLU A 209 -5.75 -12.78 -15.80
N LEU A 210 -6.71 -11.83 -15.78
CA LEU A 210 -7.78 -11.78 -16.77
C LEU A 210 -7.25 -11.50 -18.17
N ALA A 211 -6.28 -10.58 -18.32
CA ALA A 211 -5.64 -10.30 -19.60
C ALA A 211 -4.96 -11.54 -20.18
N ALA A 212 -4.18 -12.25 -19.37
CA ALA A 212 -3.52 -13.50 -19.76
C ALA A 212 -4.52 -14.60 -20.12
N ALA A 213 -5.62 -14.73 -19.35
CA ALA A 213 -6.70 -15.66 -19.64
C ALA A 213 -7.42 -15.32 -20.95
N ALA A 214 -7.53 -14.04 -21.30
CA ALA A 214 -8.08 -13.57 -22.57
C ALA A 214 -7.10 -13.69 -23.74
N GLY A 215 -5.83 -14.05 -23.52
CA GLY A 215 -4.78 -14.04 -24.52
C GLY A 215 -4.44 -12.65 -25.06
N LYS A 216 -4.67 -11.61 -24.25
CA LYS A 216 -4.47 -10.21 -24.62
C LYS A 216 -3.21 -9.64 -23.96
N ASP A 217 -2.55 -8.71 -24.66
CA ASP A 217 -1.48 -7.90 -24.07
C ASP A 217 -2.01 -7.14 -22.84
N PRO A 218 -1.33 -7.19 -21.67
CA PRO A 218 -1.85 -6.61 -20.43
C PRO A 218 -1.98 -5.09 -20.48
N TYR A 219 -1.09 -4.38 -21.19
CA TYR A 219 -1.22 -2.92 -21.39
C TYR A 219 -2.46 -2.61 -22.21
N GLN A 220 -2.66 -3.28 -23.35
CA GLN A 220 -3.83 -3.05 -24.21
C GLN A 220 -5.14 -3.42 -23.51
N PHE A 221 -5.12 -4.50 -22.71
CA PHE A 221 -6.28 -4.94 -21.93
C PHE A 221 -6.68 -3.88 -20.89
N LYS A 222 -5.72 -3.42 -20.06
CA LYS A 222 -5.95 -2.37 -19.07
C LYS A 222 -6.38 -1.06 -19.73
N ARG A 223 -5.73 -0.69 -20.84
CA ARG A 223 -6.03 0.50 -21.61
C ARG A 223 -7.48 0.54 -22.07
N ALA A 224 -8.00 -0.58 -22.59
CA ALA A 224 -9.38 -0.69 -23.04
C ALA A 224 -10.40 -0.50 -21.90
N LEU A 225 -10.04 -0.86 -20.66
CA LEU A 225 -10.90 -0.77 -19.49
C LEU A 225 -10.85 0.59 -18.77
N LEU A 226 -9.92 1.48 -19.14
CA LEU A 226 -9.73 2.79 -18.48
C LEU A 226 -10.45 3.96 -19.18
N GLY A 227 -11.34 3.69 -20.14
CA GLY A 227 -12.01 4.76 -20.88
C GLY A 227 -12.82 5.76 -20.04
N LYS A 228 -13.22 5.38 -18.81
CA LYS A 228 -13.87 6.28 -17.84
C LYS A 228 -12.89 6.96 -16.87
N SER A 229 -11.61 6.71 -17.00
CA SER A 229 -10.53 7.23 -16.12
C SER A 229 -9.41 7.86 -16.95
N PRO A 230 -9.68 8.98 -17.67
CA PRO A 230 -8.75 9.51 -18.68
C PRO A 230 -7.39 9.92 -18.10
N LYS A 231 -7.33 10.38 -16.86
CA LYS A 231 -6.07 10.75 -16.19
C LYS A 231 -5.20 9.53 -15.88
N LEU A 232 -5.82 8.45 -15.38
CA LEU A 232 -5.11 7.20 -15.16
C LEU A 232 -4.68 6.56 -16.48
N LEU A 233 -5.53 6.64 -17.51
CA LEU A 233 -5.18 6.21 -18.86
C LEU A 233 -3.97 6.97 -19.41
N ALA A 234 -3.91 8.29 -19.20
CA ALA A 234 -2.75 9.09 -19.60
C ALA A 234 -1.46 8.67 -18.88
N CYS A 235 -1.53 8.32 -17.59
CA CYS A 235 -0.39 7.76 -16.87
C CYS A 235 0.03 6.40 -17.45
N LEU A 236 -0.94 5.51 -17.72
CA LEU A 236 -0.69 4.19 -18.30
C LEU A 236 -0.03 4.28 -19.68
N ASP A 237 -0.55 5.17 -20.55
CA ASP A 237 -0.01 5.37 -21.90
C ASP A 237 1.40 5.99 -21.84
N LEU A 238 1.62 6.98 -20.96
CA LEU A 238 2.92 7.63 -20.80
C LEU A 238 3.97 6.65 -20.27
N VAL A 239 3.66 5.86 -19.25
CA VAL A 239 4.62 4.90 -18.67
C VAL A 239 4.96 3.80 -19.67
N ALA A 240 3.99 3.28 -20.42
CA ALA A 240 4.22 2.28 -21.46
C ALA A 240 5.13 2.81 -22.58
N GLN A 241 4.92 4.05 -23.01
CA GLN A 241 5.76 4.73 -24.00
C GLN A 241 7.20 4.91 -23.48
N LYS A 242 7.37 5.42 -22.26
CA LYS A 242 8.68 5.71 -21.66
C LYS A 242 9.47 4.46 -21.29
N ALA A 243 8.79 3.42 -20.83
CA ALA A 243 9.40 2.11 -20.60
C ALA A 243 9.76 1.37 -21.91
N GLY A 244 9.18 1.79 -23.03
CA GLY A 244 9.37 1.11 -24.31
C GLY A 244 8.62 -0.20 -24.39
N TRP A 245 7.38 -0.24 -23.87
CA TRP A 245 6.51 -1.43 -23.90
C TRP A 245 6.46 -2.07 -25.28
N GLY A 246 6.64 -3.38 -25.35
CA GLY A 246 6.66 -4.14 -26.62
C GLY A 246 8.00 -4.15 -27.38
N LYS A 247 9.03 -3.41 -26.91
CA LYS A 247 10.37 -3.47 -27.47
C LYS A 247 11.14 -4.70 -26.96
N PRO A 248 12.12 -5.22 -27.72
CA PRO A 248 12.99 -6.29 -27.24
C PRO A 248 13.69 -5.93 -25.93
N LEU A 249 13.76 -6.88 -25.00
CA LEU A 249 14.44 -6.75 -23.73
C LEU A 249 15.74 -7.58 -23.72
N PRO A 250 16.68 -7.31 -22.82
CA PRO A 250 17.82 -8.19 -22.58
C PRO A 250 17.38 -9.62 -22.28
N GLN A 251 18.21 -10.60 -22.61
CA GLN A 251 17.90 -12.01 -22.37
C GLN A 251 17.60 -12.26 -20.88
N GLY A 252 16.51 -12.96 -20.59
CA GLY A 252 16.09 -13.28 -19.23
C GLY A 252 15.37 -12.15 -18.50
N HIS A 253 15.19 -10.98 -19.14
CA HIS A 253 14.42 -9.87 -18.59
C HIS A 253 12.95 -9.92 -19.05
N ALA A 254 12.07 -9.44 -18.21
CA ALA A 254 10.65 -9.23 -18.51
C ALA A 254 10.13 -7.96 -17.87
N VAL A 255 9.03 -7.43 -18.38
CA VAL A 255 8.38 -6.23 -17.85
C VAL A 255 6.93 -6.53 -17.45
N GLY A 256 6.49 -5.85 -16.40
CA GLY A 256 5.09 -5.83 -15.97
C GLY A 256 4.63 -4.40 -15.77
N ILE A 257 3.34 -4.16 -15.99
CA ILE A 257 2.71 -2.84 -15.91
C ILE A 257 1.53 -2.85 -14.97
N ALA A 258 1.40 -1.78 -14.18
CA ALA A 258 0.27 -1.59 -13.28
C ALA A 258 -0.13 -0.12 -13.18
N ALA A 259 -1.39 0.14 -12.83
CA ALA A 259 -1.92 1.49 -12.70
C ALA A 259 -3.03 1.58 -11.65
N LEU A 260 -2.98 2.62 -10.83
CA LEU A 260 -3.98 2.86 -9.80
C LEU A 260 -4.22 4.36 -9.56
N SER A 261 -5.44 4.67 -9.13
CA SER A 261 -5.82 6.02 -8.65
C SER A 261 -5.97 6.00 -7.14
N SER A 262 -5.44 7.01 -6.45
CA SER A 262 -5.62 7.18 -5.01
C SER A 262 -5.54 8.66 -4.62
N PHE A 263 -6.38 9.08 -3.67
CA PHE A 263 -6.39 10.44 -3.11
C PHE A 263 -6.44 11.57 -4.15
N GLY A 264 -7.17 11.35 -5.26
CA GLY A 264 -7.29 12.34 -6.34
C GLY A 264 -6.11 12.41 -7.30
N SER A 265 -5.05 11.63 -7.07
CA SER A 265 -3.91 11.47 -7.97
C SER A 265 -3.92 10.11 -8.68
N HIS A 266 -3.13 9.99 -9.72
CA HIS A 266 -3.05 8.80 -10.55
C HIS A 266 -1.59 8.41 -10.76
N ALA A 267 -1.31 7.11 -10.70
CA ALA A 267 0.04 6.61 -10.94
C ALA A 267 0.00 5.32 -11.77
N ALA A 268 0.97 5.17 -12.64
CA ALA A 268 1.22 3.93 -13.38
C ALA A 268 2.71 3.63 -13.38
N GLU A 269 3.06 2.35 -13.29
CA GLU A 269 4.45 1.92 -13.21
C GLU A 269 4.71 0.71 -14.11
N VAL A 270 5.91 0.69 -14.67
CA VAL A 270 6.49 -0.48 -15.33
C VAL A 270 7.73 -0.89 -14.57
N ALA A 271 7.77 -2.16 -14.14
CA ALA A 271 8.95 -2.76 -13.54
C ALA A 271 9.61 -3.73 -14.52
N GLU A 272 10.94 -3.63 -14.68
CA GLU A 272 11.76 -4.59 -15.44
C GLU A 272 12.46 -5.51 -14.45
N VAL A 273 12.25 -6.82 -14.60
CA VAL A 273 12.80 -7.83 -13.68
C VAL A 273 13.50 -8.96 -14.41
N SER A 274 14.36 -9.68 -13.69
CA SER A 274 14.80 -11.03 -14.03
C SER A 274 14.63 -11.95 -12.84
N VAL A 275 14.45 -13.25 -13.09
CA VAL A 275 14.34 -14.29 -12.07
C VAL A 275 15.42 -15.32 -12.30
N SER A 276 16.27 -15.57 -11.30
CA SER A 276 17.33 -16.58 -11.39
C SER A 276 16.74 -17.99 -11.27
N PRO A 277 17.48 -19.05 -11.67
CA PRO A 277 17.07 -20.45 -11.45
C PRO A 277 16.83 -20.78 -9.96
N ALA A 278 17.50 -20.05 -9.05
CA ALA A 278 17.28 -20.17 -7.60
C ALA A 278 16.01 -19.48 -7.10
N GLY A 279 15.27 -18.79 -7.99
CA GLY A 279 14.06 -18.05 -7.67
C GLY A 279 14.31 -16.64 -7.16
N GLU A 280 15.53 -16.14 -7.23
CA GLU A 280 15.87 -14.78 -6.79
C GLU A 280 15.38 -13.76 -7.82
N VAL A 281 14.63 -12.79 -7.36
CA VAL A 281 14.10 -11.68 -8.17
C VAL A 281 15.07 -10.51 -8.12
N LYS A 282 15.45 -10.00 -9.28
CA LYS A 282 16.18 -8.74 -9.41
C LYS A 282 15.33 -7.75 -10.20
N VAL A 283 15.07 -6.59 -9.60
CA VAL A 283 14.45 -5.45 -10.30
C VAL A 283 15.57 -4.61 -10.90
N HIS A 284 15.53 -4.41 -12.21
CA HIS A 284 16.59 -3.73 -12.96
C HIS A 284 16.29 -2.26 -13.20
N ARG A 285 15.00 -1.91 -13.33
CA ARG A 285 14.54 -0.56 -13.66
C ARG A 285 13.07 -0.44 -13.25
N VAL A 286 12.69 0.76 -12.78
CA VAL A 286 11.28 1.15 -12.62
C VAL A 286 11.06 2.44 -13.37
N VAL A 287 10.03 2.47 -14.20
CA VAL A 287 9.53 3.69 -14.85
C VAL A 287 8.18 4.01 -14.24
N ALA A 288 8.02 5.24 -13.75
CA ALA A 288 6.80 5.73 -13.14
C ALA A 288 6.23 6.93 -13.91
N ALA A 289 4.92 6.97 -14.08
CA ALA A 289 4.19 8.11 -14.59
C ALA A 289 3.10 8.51 -13.60
N VAL A 290 3.03 9.81 -13.26
CA VAL A 290 2.07 10.34 -12.30
C VAL A 290 1.29 11.52 -12.89
N HIS A 291 -0.01 11.62 -12.52
CA HIS A 291 -0.84 12.80 -12.74
C HIS A 291 -1.24 13.37 -11.39
N VAL A 292 -0.77 14.57 -11.09
CA VAL A 292 -0.89 15.23 -9.77
C VAL A 292 -1.43 16.67 -9.89
N GLY A 293 -2.02 17.02 -11.03
CA GLY A 293 -2.41 18.40 -11.32
C GLY A 293 -1.20 19.28 -11.61
N THR A 294 -1.31 20.56 -11.32
CA THR A 294 -0.23 21.55 -11.50
C THR A 294 0.99 21.19 -10.65
N VAL A 295 2.14 21.12 -11.32
CA VAL A 295 3.43 20.83 -10.68
C VAL A 295 4.01 22.10 -10.06
N VAL A 296 4.17 22.12 -8.74
CA VAL A 296 4.76 23.25 -8.01
C VAL A 296 6.27 23.09 -7.88
N ASN A 297 6.73 21.88 -7.55
CA ASN A 297 8.15 21.59 -7.32
C ASN A 297 8.52 20.22 -7.92
N PRO A 298 9.04 20.14 -9.15
CA PRO A 298 9.37 18.88 -9.81
C PRO A 298 10.30 17.96 -9.02
N PRO A 299 11.46 18.43 -8.47
CA PRO A 299 12.35 17.57 -7.68
C PRO A 299 11.67 16.92 -6.46
N MET A 300 10.69 17.59 -5.86
CA MET A 300 9.95 16.99 -4.74
C MET A 300 9.02 15.87 -5.20
N ILE A 301 8.47 15.96 -6.42
CA ILE A 301 7.68 14.85 -7.01
C ILE A 301 8.58 13.65 -7.22
N GLU A 302 9.76 13.84 -7.83
CA GLU A 302 10.74 12.79 -8.06
C GLU A 302 11.13 12.09 -6.74
N ALA A 303 11.50 12.88 -5.72
CA ALA A 303 11.87 12.36 -4.41
C ALA A 303 10.73 11.56 -3.73
N GLN A 304 9.46 12.01 -3.87
CA GLN A 304 8.31 11.28 -3.33
C GLN A 304 8.04 9.99 -4.08
N VAL A 305 8.19 9.96 -5.40
CA VAL A 305 8.03 8.76 -6.22
C VAL A 305 9.13 7.74 -5.90
N GLU A 306 10.39 8.15 -5.85
CA GLU A 306 11.52 7.30 -5.48
C GLU A 306 11.36 6.71 -4.08
N GLY A 307 10.97 7.53 -3.10
CA GLY A 307 10.69 7.07 -1.73
C GLY A 307 9.50 6.12 -1.65
N ALA A 308 8.47 6.32 -2.47
CA ALA A 308 7.31 5.42 -2.56
C ALA A 308 7.72 4.04 -3.13
N ILE A 309 8.50 4.04 -4.21
CA ILE A 309 9.04 2.83 -4.85
C ILE A 309 9.96 2.08 -3.90
N THR A 310 10.83 2.77 -3.15
CA THR A 310 11.71 2.15 -2.14
C THR A 310 10.91 1.40 -1.07
N MET A 311 9.87 2.03 -0.53
CA MET A 311 9.00 1.37 0.45
C MET A 311 8.22 0.22 -0.17
N ALA A 312 7.69 0.40 -1.37
CA ALA A 312 6.93 -0.62 -2.08
C ALA A 312 7.80 -1.84 -2.43
N LEU A 313 9.03 -1.65 -2.89
CA LEU A 313 9.99 -2.76 -3.12
C LEU A 313 10.31 -3.50 -1.82
N SER A 314 10.45 -2.77 -0.72
CA SER A 314 10.74 -3.38 0.58
C SER A 314 9.66 -4.37 0.98
N PHE A 315 8.39 -4.01 0.96
CA PHE A 315 7.32 -4.94 1.32
C PHE A 315 7.05 -6.00 0.25
N THR A 316 7.37 -5.72 -1.00
CA THR A 316 7.18 -6.68 -2.10
C THR A 316 8.19 -7.82 -2.02
N LEU A 317 9.44 -7.52 -1.64
CA LEU A 317 10.56 -8.47 -1.77
C LEU A 317 11.15 -8.94 -0.43
N LYS A 318 10.95 -8.21 0.68
CA LYS A 318 11.78 -8.39 1.86
C LYS A 318 11.03 -8.79 3.14
N HIS A 319 9.95 -8.13 3.50
CA HIS A 319 9.43 -8.20 4.84
C HIS A 319 7.91 -8.29 4.96
N GLY A 320 7.49 -8.83 6.07
CA GLY A 320 6.14 -8.83 6.64
C GLY A 320 6.25 -9.09 8.13
N ILE A 321 5.21 -8.81 8.89
CA ILE A 321 5.15 -9.11 10.31
C ILE A 321 4.57 -10.50 10.52
N THR A 322 5.26 -11.32 11.31
CA THR A 322 4.88 -12.66 11.72
C THR A 322 4.41 -12.67 13.15
N LEU A 323 3.28 -13.31 13.41
CA LEU A 323 2.79 -13.56 14.77
C LEU A 323 3.08 -15.01 15.17
N ARG A 324 3.69 -15.20 16.33
CA ARG A 324 3.93 -16.50 16.95
C ARG A 324 3.57 -16.43 18.44
N ASP A 325 2.72 -17.34 18.88
CA ASP A 325 2.30 -17.44 20.30
C ASP A 325 1.77 -16.12 20.88
N GLY A 326 1.07 -15.32 20.05
CA GLY A 326 0.50 -14.03 20.43
C GLY A 326 1.48 -12.86 20.45
N ALA A 327 2.73 -13.04 20.02
CA ALA A 327 3.74 -12.01 19.93
C ALA A 327 4.25 -11.80 18.51
N VAL A 328 4.75 -10.59 18.21
CA VAL A 328 5.47 -10.27 16.97
C VAL A 328 6.88 -10.84 17.05
N VAL A 329 7.29 -11.52 15.97
CA VAL A 329 8.60 -12.17 15.88
C VAL A 329 9.68 -11.13 15.57
N GLU A 330 9.45 -10.33 14.52
CA GLU A 330 10.41 -9.34 14.02
C GLU A 330 10.61 -8.21 15.04
N GLY A 331 11.83 -7.74 15.20
CA GLY A 331 12.15 -6.69 16.17
C GLY A 331 13.08 -5.59 15.65
N ASN A 332 13.94 -5.89 14.68
CA ASN A 332 14.90 -4.91 14.20
C ASN A 332 15.19 -5.11 12.70
N PHE A 333 16.06 -4.29 12.11
CA PHE A 333 16.36 -4.32 10.66
C PHE A 333 17.17 -5.55 10.21
N ASP A 334 17.64 -6.41 11.11
CA ASP A 334 18.23 -7.71 10.78
C ASP A 334 17.19 -8.78 10.48
N ASP A 335 16.01 -8.73 11.13
CA ASP A 335 14.89 -9.65 10.91
C ASP A 335 13.68 -9.00 10.22
N TYR A 336 13.67 -7.66 10.11
CA TYR A 336 12.73 -6.88 9.30
C TYR A 336 13.49 -6.03 8.28
N PRO A 337 14.11 -6.65 7.25
CA PRO A 337 15.01 -5.98 6.33
C PRO A 337 14.28 -5.03 5.38
N LEU A 338 14.88 -3.88 5.09
CA LEU A 338 14.44 -2.93 4.07
C LEU A 338 15.33 -3.06 2.81
N ILE A 339 14.86 -2.52 1.70
CA ILE A 339 15.71 -2.33 0.50
C ILE A 339 16.88 -1.43 0.85
N ARG A 340 18.09 -1.90 0.57
CA ARG A 340 19.34 -1.16 0.76
C ARG A 340 19.69 -0.35 -0.48
N MET A 341 20.54 0.66 -0.32
CA MET A 341 20.97 1.55 -1.40
C MET A 341 21.51 0.79 -2.63
N GLY A 342 22.28 -0.28 -2.44
CA GLY A 342 22.81 -1.10 -3.52
C GLY A 342 21.81 -2.04 -4.20
N GLU A 343 20.60 -2.18 -3.63
CA GLU A 343 19.51 -3.01 -4.18
C GLU A 343 18.44 -2.16 -4.90
N MET A 344 18.48 -0.84 -4.70
CA MET A 344 17.53 0.07 -5.33
C MET A 344 17.79 0.17 -6.83
N PRO A 345 16.83 -0.14 -7.69
CA PRO A 345 16.96 0.03 -9.12
C PRO A 345 16.94 1.50 -9.51
N PRO A 346 17.48 1.87 -10.69
CA PRO A 346 17.21 3.17 -11.29
C PRO A 346 15.70 3.41 -11.44
N VAL A 347 15.25 4.60 -11.06
CA VAL A 347 13.86 5.03 -11.17
C VAL A 347 13.78 6.20 -12.15
N GLU A 348 12.89 6.12 -13.12
CA GLU A 348 12.58 7.19 -14.05
C GLU A 348 11.18 7.72 -13.76
N VAL A 349 11.08 9.01 -13.46
CA VAL A 349 9.81 9.66 -13.11
C VAL A 349 9.34 10.57 -14.24
N HIS A 350 8.10 10.40 -14.64
CA HIS A 350 7.45 11.20 -15.66
C HIS A 350 6.14 11.78 -15.11
N VAL A 351 5.89 13.06 -15.37
CA VAL A 351 4.66 13.72 -14.95
C VAL A 351 3.78 13.97 -16.17
N VAL A 352 2.51 13.59 -16.08
CA VAL A 352 1.51 13.97 -17.09
C VAL A 352 1.22 15.47 -16.93
N PRO A 353 1.44 16.30 -17.95
CA PRO A 353 1.16 17.73 -17.88
C PRO A 353 -0.32 18.00 -17.53
N SER A 354 -0.56 18.94 -16.62
CA SER A 354 -1.91 19.35 -16.20
C SER A 354 -1.87 20.76 -15.62
N ASP A 355 -2.93 21.52 -15.84
CA ASP A 355 -3.22 22.84 -15.26
C ASP A 355 -4.31 22.78 -14.18
N GLU A 356 -4.78 21.59 -13.85
CA GLU A 356 -5.75 21.38 -12.76
C GLU A 356 -5.14 21.70 -11.39
N ALA A 357 -5.98 21.86 -10.38
CA ALA A 357 -5.52 22.06 -9.00
C ALA A 357 -4.56 20.93 -8.58
N PRO A 358 -3.47 21.27 -7.86
CA PRO A 358 -2.50 20.26 -7.43
C PRO A 358 -3.13 19.26 -6.45
N THR A 359 -2.72 18.00 -6.56
CA THR A 359 -3.09 16.90 -5.67
C THR A 359 -1.84 16.32 -5.01
N GLY A 360 -2.02 15.39 -4.04
CA GLY A 360 -0.90 14.80 -3.32
C GLY A 360 -0.11 13.78 -4.15
N VAL A 361 1.21 13.72 -3.99
CA VAL A 361 2.09 12.75 -4.66
C VAL A 361 2.81 11.82 -3.68
N GLY A 362 2.69 12.06 -2.38
CA GLY A 362 3.41 11.32 -1.34
C GLY A 362 3.06 9.83 -1.26
N GLU A 363 1.88 9.44 -1.69
CA GLU A 363 1.31 8.10 -1.50
C GLU A 363 0.96 7.37 -2.81
N PRO A 364 0.39 8.03 -3.85
CA PRO A 364 -0.11 7.36 -5.05
C PRO A 364 0.89 6.47 -5.81
N PRO A 365 2.21 6.70 -5.78
CA PRO A 365 3.17 5.82 -6.44
C PRO A 365 3.48 4.51 -5.67
N VAL A 366 2.97 4.30 -4.45
CA VAL A 366 3.18 3.05 -3.70
C VAL A 366 2.40 1.87 -4.28
N PRO A 367 1.08 1.99 -4.56
CA PRO A 367 0.22 0.87 -4.93
C PRO A 367 0.57 0.16 -6.24
N PRO A 368 1.03 0.80 -7.33
CA PRO A 368 1.24 0.11 -8.60
C PRO A 368 2.52 -0.73 -8.66
N LEU A 369 3.48 -0.53 -7.75
CA LEU A 369 4.77 -1.22 -7.86
C LEU A 369 4.69 -2.73 -7.63
N ALA A 370 4.07 -3.16 -6.54
CA ALA A 370 3.99 -4.59 -6.23
C ALA A 370 3.32 -5.41 -7.34
N PRO A 371 2.17 -4.99 -7.91
CA PRO A 371 1.59 -5.69 -9.05
C PRO A 371 2.46 -5.57 -10.32
N ALA A 372 3.13 -4.45 -10.59
CA ALA A 372 4.03 -4.34 -11.73
C ALA A 372 5.18 -5.36 -11.64
N VAL A 373 5.79 -5.52 -10.47
CA VAL A 373 6.84 -6.54 -10.23
C VAL A 373 6.27 -7.96 -10.36
N ALA A 374 5.11 -8.25 -9.76
CA ALA A 374 4.47 -9.57 -9.84
C ALA A 374 4.08 -9.95 -11.27
N ASN A 375 3.56 -8.99 -12.05
CA ASN A 375 3.21 -9.18 -13.46
C ASN A 375 4.45 -9.41 -14.34
N ALA A 376 5.56 -8.71 -14.04
CA ALA A 376 6.85 -8.95 -14.70
C ALA A 376 7.40 -10.36 -14.40
N ILE A 377 7.29 -10.82 -13.16
CA ILE A 377 7.67 -12.18 -12.77
C ILE A 377 6.85 -13.23 -13.53
N PHE A 378 5.53 -13.00 -13.67
CA PHE A 378 4.69 -13.88 -14.47
C PHE A 378 5.13 -13.90 -15.95
N ALA A 379 5.43 -12.75 -16.52
CA ALA A 379 5.93 -12.66 -17.89
C ALA A 379 7.27 -13.40 -18.07
N ALA A 380 8.14 -13.38 -17.05
CA ALA A 380 9.43 -14.07 -17.07
C ALA A 380 9.33 -15.59 -16.86
N THR A 381 8.40 -16.07 -16.03
CA THR A 381 8.40 -17.42 -15.47
C THR A 381 7.13 -18.23 -15.70
N GLY A 382 6.02 -17.57 -16.05
CA GLY A 382 4.69 -18.18 -16.07
C GLY A 382 4.07 -18.43 -14.69
N LYS A 383 4.76 -18.06 -13.58
CA LYS A 383 4.29 -18.27 -12.21
C LYS A 383 3.61 -17.03 -11.65
N ARG A 384 2.37 -17.16 -11.18
CA ARG A 384 1.62 -16.06 -10.56
C ARG A 384 2.01 -15.87 -9.11
N ILE A 385 2.29 -14.62 -8.75
CA ILE A 385 2.54 -14.19 -7.38
C ILE A 385 1.24 -13.66 -6.78
N ARG A 386 0.77 -14.30 -5.71
CA ARG A 386 -0.48 -13.96 -5.00
C ARG A 386 -0.27 -13.79 -3.50
N ARG A 387 0.98 -13.85 -3.05
CA ARG A 387 1.39 -13.61 -1.65
C ARG A 387 2.59 -12.70 -1.61
N LEU A 388 2.64 -11.84 -0.62
CA LEU A 388 3.78 -10.98 -0.32
C LEU A 388 4.28 -11.24 1.10
N PRO A 389 5.58 -11.05 1.38
CA PRO A 389 6.64 -10.78 0.41
C PRO A 389 6.85 -11.95 -0.56
N ILE A 390 7.52 -11.67 -1.69
CA ILE A 390 7.80 -12.69 -2.70
C ILE A 390 8.92 -13.60 -2.18
N GLU A 391 8.61 -14.87 -2.01
CA GLU A 391 9.57 -15.88 -1.55
C GLU A 391 10.28 -16.55 -2.75
N ALA A 392 11.60 -16.58 -2.73
CA ALA A 392 12.40 -17.25 -3.76
C ALA A 392 11.99 -18.72 -3.95
N GLY A 393 11.59 -19.41 -2.87
CA GLY A 393 11.12 -20.79 -2.90
C GLY A 393 9.93 -21.03 -3.83
N ALA A 394 9.02 -20.05 -3.95
CA ALA A 394 7.85 -20.12 -4.83
C ALA A 394 8.22 -20.01 -6.33
N LEU A 395 9.41 -19.49 -6.63
CA LEU A 395 9.88 -19.21 -7.99
C LEU A 395 10.93 -20.18 -8.51
N ARG A 396 11.49 -21.07 -7.67
CA ARG A 396 12.48 -22.08 -8.10
C ARG A 396 11.95 -22.91 -9.26
N ALA A 397 12.83 -23.15 -10.24
CA ALA A 397 12.53 -23.94 -11.44
C ALA A 397 12.24 -25.42 -11.11
#